data_0ed5f7a9509035ec836cc5c577b96762
#
_entry.id   0ed5f7a9509035ec836cc5c577b96762
#
_cell.length_a   1.000
_cell.length_b   1.000
_cell.length_c   1.000
_cell.angle_alpha   90.00
_cell.angle_beta   90.00
_cell.angle_gamma   90.00
#
_symmetry.space_group_name_H-M   'P 1'
#
loop_
_entity.id
_entity.type
_entity.pdbx_description
1 polymer ?
#
loop_
_entity_poly.entity_id
_entity_poly.type
_entity_poly.pdbx_seq_one_letter_code
_entity_poly.pdbx_strand_id
1 'polypeptide(L)'
;MKPDYKLVAKAKYLHMTADLASEVWHEVYKRYFPAKQLDALVDSLQSADAIEEDIDNDVNYFLVFLGSSLIGYFAWKMENTSLHLLHLYLKPEYRGKAIGRDIVASCERLARGEGRGRVWCGVNAKALPVQQFFKARGYRSLGPAESEGGIERNELIFERML
;
A
#
# COMPACT_ATOMS: atom_id res chain seq x y z
N MET A 1 -22.02 3.17 -5.64
CA MET A 1 -21.03 3.58 -6.66
C MET A 1 -19.76 2.79 -6.45
N LYS A 2 -19.20 2.23 -7.54
CA LYS A 2 -17.94 1.47 -7.46
C LYS A 2 -16.75 2.40 -7.62
N PRO A 3 -15.65 2.18 -6.88
CA PRO A 3 -14.42 2.93 -7.10
C PRO A 3 -13.81 2.64 -8.47
N ASP A 4 -13.16 3.63 -9.05
CA ASP A 4 -12.32 3.50 -10.23
C ASP A 4 -10.86 3.52 -9.83
N TYR A 5 -10.06 2.68 -10.47
CA TYR A 5 -8.61 2.63 -10.24
C TYR A 5 -7.91 3.19 -11.46
N LYS A 6 -7.09 4.23 -11.27
CA LYS A 6 -6.36 4.87 -12.36
C LYS A 6 -4.87 4.63 -12.21
N LEU A 7 -4.29 4.00 -13.23
CA LEU A 7 -2.84 3.76 -13.26
C LEU A 7 -2.09 5.10 -13.25
N VAL A 8 -1.08 5.20 -12.40
CA VAL A 8 -0.23 6.38 -12.29
C VAL A 8 0.82 6.30 -13.40
N ALA A 9 0.46 6.83 -14.58
CA ALA A 9 1.31 6.82 -15.77
C ALA A 9 1.61 8.22 -16.31
N LYS A 10 1.08 9.27 -15.68
CA LYS A 10 1.26 10.67 -16.09
C LYS A 10 1.82 11.48 -14.93
N ALA A 11 2.59 12.53 -15.24
CA ALA A 11 3.15 13.43 -14.25
C ALA A 11 2.08 14.00 -13.31
N LYS A 12 0.91 14.35 -13.83
CA LYS A 12 -0.23 14.82 -13.03
C LYS A 12 -0.62 13.82 -11.94
N TYR A 13 -0.76 12.55 -12.30
CA TYR A 13 -1.15 11.51 -11.34
C TYR A 13 -0.02 11.19 -10.36
N LEU A 14 1.24 11.30 -10.81
CA LEU A 14 2.40 11.14 -9.94
C LEU A 14 2.38 12.16 -8.79
N HIS A 15 2.18 13.44 -9.12
CA HIS A 15 2.12 14.50 -8.11
C HIS A 15 0.90 14.36 -7.21
N MET A 16 -0.25 13.99 -7.75
CA MET A 16 -1.44 13.70 -6.96
C MET A 16 -1.19 12.56 -5.96
N THR A 17 -0.48 11.52 -6.39
CA THR A 17 -0.14 10.39 -5.53
C THR A 17 0.78 10.81 -4.39
N ALA A 18 1.83 11.60 -4.70
CA ALA A 18 2.77 12.08 -3.68
C ALA A 18 2.07 12.97 -2.64
N ASP A 19 1.20 13.87 -3.08
CA ASP A 19 0.44 14.72 -2.18
C ASP A 19 -0.50 13.91 -1.28
N LEU A 20 -1.21 12.95 -1.87
CA LEU A 20 -2.09 12.07 -1.12
C LEU A 20 -1.32 11.19 -0.15
N ALA A 21 -0.18 10.64 -0.57
CA ALA A 21 0.67 9.81 0.28
C ALA A 21 1.13 10.59 1.51
N SER A 22 1.58 11.82 1.34
CA SER A 22 1.99 12.68 2.46
C SER A 22 0.84 12.86 3.45
N GLU A 23 -0.34 13.21 2.96
CA GLU A 23 -1.53 13.40 3.80
C GLU A 23 -1.89 12.12 4.57
N VAL A 24 -2.00 11.01 3.87
CA VAL A 24 -2.47 9.75 4.46
C VAL A 24 -1.44 9.15 5.40
N TRP A 25 -0.15 9.19 5.04
CA TRP A 25 0.90 8.64 5.90
C TRP A 25 1.01 9.40 7.21
N HIS A 26 0.91 10.74 7.19
CA HIS A 26 0.91 11.52 8.42
C HIS A 26 -0.32 11.21 9.28
N GLU A 27 -1.47 11.02 8.68
CA GLU A 27 -2.68 10.65 9.42
C GLU A 27 -2.57 9.25 10.04
N VAL A 28 -2.10 8.26 9.28
CA VAL A 28 -2.03 6.86 9.71
C VAL A 28 -0.93 6.63 10.72
N TYR A 29 0.27 7.18 10.48
CA TYR A 29 1.48 6.80 11.21
C TYR A 29 1.91 7.77 12.31
N LYS A 30 1.24 8.90 12.49
CA LYS A 30 1.62 9.90 13.50
C LYS A 30 1.70 9.35 14.93
N ARG A 31 0.95 8.30 15.23
CA ARG A 31 0.95 7.65 16.55
C ARG A 31 2.04 6.60 16.71
N TYR A 32 2.69 6.21 15.62
CA TYR A 32 3.69 5.14 15.62
C TYR A 32 5.12 5.63 15.44
N PHE A 33 5.31 6.85 14.92
CA PHE A 33 6.63 7.43 14.66
C PHE A 33 6.69 8.87 15.18
N PRO A 34 7.86 9.29 15.71
CA PRO A 34 8.11 10.71 15.97
C PRO A 34 7.98 11.54 14.68
N ALA A 35 7.55 12.80 14.81
CA ALA A 35 7.24 13.66 13.65
C ALA A 35 8.39 13.76 12.65
N LYS A 36 9.62 13.98 13.13
CA LYS A 36 10.79 14.11 12.24
C LYS A 36 11.10 12.81 11.50
N GLN A 37 10.96 11.68 12.18
CA GLN A 37 11.17 10.37 11.56
C GLN A 37 10.11 10.10 10.50
N LEU A 38 8.87 10.44 10.77
CA LEU A 38 7.76 10.27 9.83
C LEU A 38 7.96 11.14 8.59
N ASP A 39 8.33 12.41 8.76
CA ASP A 39 8.64 13.30 7.64
C ASP A 39 9.76 12.73 6.77
N ALA A 40 10.81 12.20 7.38
CA ALA A 40 11.91 11.58 6.66
C ALA A 40 11.49 10.31 5.90
N LEU A 41 10.61 9.49 6.51
CA LEU A 41 10.08 8.30 5.86
C LEU A 41 9.23 8.66 4.63
N VAL A 42 8.34 9.62 4.77
CA VAL A 42 7.49 10.08 3.66
C VAL A 42 8.35 10.62 2.52
N ASP A 43 9.32 11.47 2.84
CA ASP A 43 10.22 12.05 1.85
C ASP A 43 11.03 10.97 1.12
N SER A 44 11.56 10.01 1.86
CA SER A 44 12.41 8.95 1.31
C SER A 44 11.63 7.92 0.49
N LEU A 45 10.39 7.61 0.87
CA LEU A 45 9.64 6.49 0.30
C LEU A 45 8.47 6.91 -0.58
N GLN A 46 7.90 8.10 -0.38
CA GLN A 46 6.66 8.51 -1.03
C GLN A 46 6.69 9.96 -1.53
N SER A 47 7.87 10.54 -1.74
CA SER A 47 8.00 11.75 -2.54
C SER A 47 7.71 11.44 -4.01
N ALA A 48 7.46 12.46 -4.83
CA ALA A 48 7.26 12.26 -6.26
C ALA A 48 8.45 11.52 -6.89
N ASP A 49 9.68 11.90 -6.52
CA ASP A 49 10.89 11.24 -7.04
C ASP A 49 10.98 9.77 -6.60
N ALA A 50 10.65 9.47 -5.34
CA ALA A 50 10.67 8.11 -4.82
C ALA A 50 9.62 7.22 -5.50
N ILE A 51 8.42 7.75 -5.72
CA ILE A 51 7.35 7.03 -6.42
C ILE A 51 7.73 6.79 -7.89
N GLU A 52 8.32 7.78 -8.55
CA GLU A 52 8.80 7.63 -9.93
C GLU A 52 9.87 6.56 -10.03
N GLU A 53 10.79 6.51 -9.08
CA GLU A 53 11.81 5.45 -9.00
C GLU A 53 11.17 4.07 -8.82
N ASP A 54 10.17 3.96 -7.95
CA ASP A 54 9.41 2.71 -7.79
C ASP A 54 8.78 2.28 -9.12
N ILE A 55 8.15 3.22 -9.84
CA ILE A 55 7.51 2.93 -11.14
C ILE A 55 8.54 2.46 -12.14
N ASP A 56 9.72 3.08 -12.18
CA ASP A 56 10.83 2.66 -13.04
C ASP A 56 11.34 1.26 -12.68
N ASN A 57 11.08 0.79 -11.46
CA ASN A 57 11.42 -0.55 -10.98
C ASN A 57 10.20 -1.49 -10.94
N ASP A 58 9.25 -1.28 -11.84
CA ASP A 58 8.09 -2.15 -12.08
C ASP A 58 7.04 -2.18 -10.96
N VAL A 59 7.02 -1.18 -10.10
CA VAL A 59 5.92 -1.00 -9.14
C VAL A 59 4.77 -0.30 -9.85
N ASN A 60 3.56 -0.84 -9.70
CA ASN A 60 2.36 -0.31 -10.32
C ASN A 60 1.55 0.45 -9.26
N TYR A 61 1.46 1.76 -9.42
CA TYR A 61 0.67 2.63 -8.54
C TYR A 61 -0.68 2.93 -9.16
N PHE A 62 -1.72 2.92 -8.34
CA PHE A 62 -3.10 3.25 -8.76
C PHE A 62 -3.71 4.26 -7.81
N LEU A 63 -4.30 5.31 -8.37
CA LEU A 63 -5.18 6.20 -7.63
C LEU A 63 -6.58 5.60 -7.57
N VAL A 64 -7.24 5.74 -6.42
CA VAL A 64 -8.60 5.25 -6.22
C VAL A 64 -9.55 6.44 -6.19
N PHE A 65 -10.50 6.46 -7.11
CA PHE A 65 -11.53 7.49 -7.20
C PHE A 65 -12.91 6.92 -6.90
N LEU A 66 -13.72 7.69 -6.22
CA LEU A 66 -15.15 7.42 -6.07
C LEU A 66 -15.88 8.60 -6.71
N GLY A 67 -16.40 8.39 -7.93
CA GLY A 67 -16.84 9.52 -8.75
C GLY A 67 -15.65 10.41 -9.10
N SER A 68 -15.75 11.70 -8.78
CA SER A 68 -14.66 12.66 -8.98
C SER A 68 -13.75 12.82 -7.75
N SER A 69 -14.05 12.12 -6.65
CA SER A 69 -13.31 12.25 -5.39
C SER A 69 -12.14 11.29 -5.36
N LEU A 70 -10.93 11.82 -5.14
CA LEU A 70 -9.74 11.01 -4.88
C LEU A 70 -9.79 10.52 -3.43
N ILE A 71 -9.90 9.20 -3.22
CA ILE A 71 -10.15 8.63 -1.90
C ILE A 71 -9.02 7.77 -1.35
N GLY A 72 -8.04 7.40 -2.18
CA GLY A 72 -6.95 6.57 -1.73
C GLY A 72 -6.00 6.20 -2.86
N TYR A 73 -5.04 5.35 -2.55
CA TYR A 73 -4.14 4.77 -3.54
C TYR A 73 -3.65 3.41 -3.08
N PHE A 74 -3.19 2.60 -4.03
CA PHE A 74 -2.51 1.35 -3.73
C PHE A 74 -1.39 1.11 -4.75
N ALA A 75 -0.47 0.23 -4.39
CA ALA A 75 0.66 -0.11 -5.26
C ALA A 75 1.05 -1.56 -5.06
N TRP A 76 1.37 -2.23 -6.15
CA TRP A 76 1.84 -3.61 -6.11
C TRP A 76 2.96 -3.83 -7.11
N LYS A 77 3.76 -4.86 -6.83
CA LYS A 77 4.81 -5.33 -7.73
C LYS A 77 4.65 -6.83 -7.94
N MET A 78 4.67 -7.25 -9.20
CA MET A 78 4.68 -8.68 -9.53
C MET A 78 6.09 -9.21 -9.37
N GLU A 79 6.24 -10.22 -8.54
CA GLU A 79 7.50 -10.92 -8.30
C GLU A 79 7.45 -12.32 -8.92
N ASN A 80 8.53 -13.08 -8.77
CA ASN A 80 8.67 -14.37 -9.46
C ASN A 80 7.58 -15.37 -9.08
N THR A 81 7.22 -15.46 -7.80
CA THR A 81 6.22 -16.42 -7.29
C THR A 81 5.09 -15.75 -6.55
N SER A 82 5.12 -14.43 -6.39
CA SER A 82 4.16 -13.70 -5.57
C SER A 82 3.82 -12.33 -6.14
N LEU A 83 2.77 -11.75 -5.63
CA LEU A 83 2.46 -10.32 -5.77
C LEU A 83 2.75 -9.65 -4.43
N HIS A 84 3.60 -8.64 -4.46
CA HIS A 84 3.88 -7.80 -3.29
C HIS A 84 2.95 -6.59 -3.31
N LEU A 85 2.04 -6.51 -2.35
CA LEU A 85 1.20 -5.34 -2.14
C LEU A 85 1.98 -4.36 -1.25
N LEU A 86 2.58 -3.34 -1.87
CA LEU A 86 3.45 -2.39 -1.16
C LEU A 86 2.66 -1.37 -0.35
N HIS A 87 1.56 -0.89 -0.90
CA HIS A 87 0.78 0.20 -0.31
C HIS A 87 -0.71 -0.04 -0.55
N LEU A 88 -1.51 0.26 0.47
CA LEU A 88 -2.96 0.29 0.38
C LEU A 88 -3.46 1.28 1.44
N TYR A 89 -3.86 2.45 1.00
CA TYR A 89 -4.30 3.53 1.88
C TYR A 89 -5.60 4.15 1.36
N LEU A 90 -6.52 4.36 2.28
CA LEU A 90 -7.77 5.08 2.02
C LEU A 90 -7.87 6.26 3.00
N LYS A 91 -8.47 7.36 2.56
CA LYS A 91 -8.81 8.45 3.48
C LYS A 91 -9.78 7.95 4.55
N PRO A 92 -9.71 8.48 5.79
CA PRO A 92 -10.50 7.96 6.91
C PRO A 92 -11.99 7.82 6.63
N GLU A 93 -12.59 8.77 5.91
CA GLU A 93 -14.03 8.79 5.62
C GLU A 93 -14.48 7.60 4.76
N TYR A 94 -13.55 6.96 4.04
CA TYR A 94 -13.85 5.87 3.10
C TYR A 94 -13.44 4.50 3.63
N ARG A 95 -12.97 4.43 4.87
CA ARG A 95 -12.66 3.17 5.55
C ARG A 95 -13.93 2.50 6.07
N GLY A 96 -13.87 1.17 6.24
CA GLY A 96 -15.01 0.40 6.76
C GLY A 96 -16.15 0.22 5.77
N LYS A 97 -15.91 0.47 4.46
CA LYS A 97 -16.93 0.36 3.40
C LYS A 97 -16.58 -0.71 2.38
N ALA A 98 -15.76 -1.67 2.75
CA ALA A 98 -15.33 -2.80 1.93
C ALA A 98 -14.45 -2.43 0.71
N ILE A 99 -14.02 -1.17 0.55
CA ILE A 99 -13.18 -0.75 -0.58
C ILE A 99 -11.81 -1.41 -0.50
N GLY A 100 -11.17 -1.39 0.68
CA GLY A 100 -9.88 -2.04 0.89
C GLY A 100 -9.95 -3.54 0.65
N ARG A 101 -11.02 -4.19 1.13
CA ARG A 101 -11.27 -5.61 0.89
C ARG A 101 -11.34 -5.92 -0.60
N ASP A 102 -12.03 -5.09 -1.36
CA ASP A 102 -12.20 -5.30 -2.81
C ASP A 102 -10.87 -5.09 -3.55
N ILE A 103 -10.04 -4.14 -3.11
CA ILE A 103 -8.70 -3.92 -3.67
C ILE A 103 -7.82 -5.16 -3.43
N VAL A 104 -7.80 -5.67 -2.20
CA VAL A 104 -7.03 -6.89 -1.88
C VAL A 104 -7.50 -8.07 -2.73
N ALA A 105 -8.82 -8.25 -2.86
CA ALA A 105 -9.39 -9.31 -3.69
C ALA A 105 -8.99 -9.17 -5.16
N SER A 106 -8.93 -7.94 -5.68
CA SER A 106 -8.47 -7.66 -7.04
C SER A 106 -7.00 -8.05 -7.23
N CYS A 107 -6.16 -7.74 -6.26
CA CYS A 107 -4.74 -8.14 -6.29
C CYS A 107 -4.59 -9.67 -6.27
N GLU A 108 -5.39 -10.35 -5.49
CA GLU A 108 -5.38 -11.83 -5.44
C GLU A 108 -5.81 -12.45 -6.75
N ARG A 109 -6.87 -11.92 -7.39
CA ARG A 109 -7.30 -12.36 -8.71
C ARG A 109 -6.22 -12.15 -9.76
N LEU A 110 -5.56 -10.98 -9.72
CA LEU A 110 -4.46 -10.67 -10.63
C LEU A 110 -3.30 -11.64 -10.45
N ALA A 111 -2.90 -11.90 -9.21
CA ALA A 111 -1.83 -12.84 -8.90
C ALA A 111 -2.14 -14.24 -9.44
N ARG A 112 -3.35 -14.73 -9.21
CA ARG A 112 -3.79 -16.03 -9.76
C ARG A 112 -3.74 -16.05 -11.28
N GLY A 113 -4.24 -14.99 -11.92
CA GLY A 113 -4.25 -14.88 -13.38
C GLY A 113 -2.86 -14.89 -13.99
N GLU A 114 -1.86 -14.39 -13.26
CA GLU A 114 -0.47 -14.36 -13.68
C GLU A 114 0.33 -15.60 -13.19
N GLY A 115 -0.35 -16.58 -12.63
CA GLY A 115 0.28 -17.81 -12.16
C GLY A 115 1.10 -17.65 -10.88
N ARG A 116 0.80 -16.64 -10.08
CA ARG A 116 1.49 -16.43 -8.80
C ARG A 116 0.69 -17.08 -7.68
N GLY A 117 1.40 -17.76 -6.78
CA GLY A 117 0.77 -18.55 -5.71
C GLY A 117 0.69 -17.84 -4.37
N ARG A 118 1.02 -16.56 -4.29
CA ARG A 118 1.15 -15.86 -3.01
C ARG A 118 0.92 -14.36 -3.18
N VAL A 119 0.23 -13.75 -2.21
CA VAL A 119 0.22 -12.28 -2.02
C VAL A 119 0.81 -11.99 -0.66
N TRP A 120 1.65 -10.97 -0.56
CA TRP A 120 2.25 -10.57 0.71
C TRP A 120 2.36 -9.07 0.84
N CYS A 121 2.45 -8.59 2.08
CA CYS A 121 2.60 -7.18 2.41
C CYS A 121 3.34 -7.01 3.74
N GLY A 122 3.85 -5.80 3.99
CA GLY A 122 4.37 -5.41 5.29
C GLY A 122 3.33 -4.59 6.04
N VAL A 123 3.15 -4.87 7.33
CA VAL A 123 2.21 -4.15 8.19
C VAL A 123 2.94 -3.69 9.44
N ASN A 124 2.77 -2.42 9.84
CA ASN A 124 3.39 -1.91 11.06
C ASN A 124 3.05 -2.79 12.26
N ALA A 125 4.06 -3.16 13.04
CA ALA A 125 3.91 -4.07 14.17
C ALA A 125 2.98 -3.56 15.27
N LYS A 126 2.71 -2.25 15.31
CA LYS A 126 1.80 -1.62 16.28
C LYS A 126 0.40 -1.39 15.72
N ALA A 127 0.20 -1.55 14.42
CA ALA A 127 -1.06 -1.27 13.74
C ALA A 127 -2.02 -2.47 13.83
N LEU A 128 -2.55 -2.75 15.02
CA LEU A 128 -3.42 -3.90 15.26
C LEU A 128 -4.67 -3.93 14.36
N PRO A 129 -5.38 -2.81 14.11
CA PRO A 129 -6.54 -2.86 13.22
C PRO A 129 -6.19 -3.32 11.80
N VAL A 130 -5.03 -2.90 11.27
CA VAL A 130 -4.57 -3.31 9.94
C VAL A 130 -4.20 -4.79 9.93
N GLN A 131 -3.54 -5.27 10.98
CA GLN A 131 -3.22 -6.70 11.14
C GLN A 131 -4.50 -7.53 11.16
N GLN A 132 -5.52 -7.09 11.90
CA GLN A 132 -6.81 -7.78 11.96
C GLN A 132 -7.52 -7.78 10.61
N PHE A 133 -7.43 -6.67 9.86
CA PHE A 133 -7.96 -6.58 8.51
C PHE A 133 -7.37 -7.68 7.62
N PHE A 134 -6.06 -7.85 7.60
CA PHE A 134 -5.41 -8.87 6.79
C PHE A 134 -5.69 -10.29 7.31
N LYS A 135 -5.70 -10.50 8.61
CA LYS A 135 -6.07 -11.81 9.19
C LYS A 135 -7.48 -12.22 8.76
N ALA A 136 -8.43 -11.29 8.76
CA ALA A 136 -9.79 -11.54 8.31
C ALA A 136 -9.87 -11.90 6.82
N ARG A 137 -8.87 -11.49 6.01
CA ARG A 137 -8.76 -11.85 4.59
C ARG A 137 -8.02 -13.19 4.38
N GLY A 138 -7.59 -13.85 5.43
CA GLY A 138 -6.89 -15.12 5.33
C GLY A 138 -5.37 -15.00 5.31
N TYR A 139 -4.83 -13.83 5.64
CA TYR A 139 -3.38 -13.62 5.74
C TYR A 139 -2.88 -14.06 7.11
N ARG A 140 -1.64 -14.54 7.15
CA ARG A 140 -0.95 -14.91 8.38
C ARG A 140 0.34 -14.11 8.52
N SER A 141 0.72 -13.82 9.75
CA SER A 141 1.99 -13.16 10.04
C SER A 141 3.14 -14.15 10.01
N LEU A 142 4.23 -13.77 9.34
CA LEU A 142 5.48 -14.53 9.31
C LEU A 142 6.53 -13.98 10.28
N GLY A 143 6.22 -12.89 10.98
CA GLY A 143 7.16 -12.21 11.86
C GLY A 143 7.78 -10.97 11.24
N PRO A 144 8.82 -10.42 11.86
CA PRO A 144 9.39 -9.13 11.46
C PRO A 144 9.97 -9.14 10.06
N ALA A 145 9.76 -8.03 9.34
CA ALA A 145 10.41 -7.76 8.07
C ALA A 145 11.84 -7.28 8.34
N GLU A 146 12.75 -7.56 7.39
CA GLU A 146 14.08 -6.98 7.41
C GLU A 146 14.05 -5.52 7.00
N SER A 147 14.97 -4.70 7.56
CA SER A 147 15.11 -3.30 7.17
C SER A 147 15.70 -3.21 5.77
N GLU A 148 15.08 -2.40 4.90
CA GLU A 148 15.62 -2.11 3.56
C GLU A 148 16.34 -0.77 3.58
N GLY A 149 17.54 -0.73 2.98
CA GLY A 149 18.33 0.50 2.84
C GLY A 149 18.64 1.19 4.16
N GLY A 150 18.68 0.46 5.27
CA GLY A 150 18.93 1.02 6.60
C GLY A 150 17.75 1.77 7.20
N ILE A 151 16.57 1.72 6.58
CA ILE A 151 15.36 2.37 7.09
C ILE A 151 14.58 1.39 7.94
N GLU A 152 14.45 1.70 9.25
CA GLU A 152 13.67 0.89 10.19
C GLU A 152 12.20 1.29 10.09
N ARG A 153 11.34 0.34 9.67
CA ARG A 153 9.90 0.59 9.51
C ARG A 153 9.04 -0.14 10.53
N ASN A 154 9.65 -1.02 11.32
CA ASN A 154 8.95 -1.82 12.33
C ASN A 154 7.73 -2.56 11.76
N GLU A 155 7.95 -3.33 10.70
CA GLU A 155 6.90 -4.06 10.01
C GLU A 155 6.95 -5.56 10.27
N LEU A 156 5.76 -6.17 10.24
CA LEU A 156 5.58 -7.62 10.17
C LEU A 156 5.20 -7.99 8.74
N ILE A 157 5.70 -9.13 8.27
CA ILE A 157 5.29 -9.69 6.97
C ILE A 157 3.98 -10.45 7.16
N PHE A 158 2.99 -10.14 6.33
CA PHE A 158 1.74 -10.89 6.22
C PHE A 158 1.64 -11.50 4.84
N GLU A 159 1.19 -12.75 4.77
CA GLU A 159 1.03 -13.45 3.49
C GLU A 159 -0.25 -14.26 3.43
N ARG A 160 -0.74 -14.47 2.21
CA ARG A 160 -1.78 -15.44 1.90
C ARG A 160 -1.31 -16.31 0.75
N MET A 161 -1.33 -17.63 0.95
CA MET A 161 -1.11 -18.60 -0.13
C MET A 161 -2.42 -18.77 -0.90
N LEU A 162 -2.33 -18.72 -2.21
CA LEU A 162 -3.50 -18.73 -3.09
C LEU A 162 -3.85 -20.11 -3.61
#